data_fab207bb8d358635932e392e2883312a
#
_entry.id   fab207bb8d358635932e392e2883312a
#
_cell.length_a   1.000
_cell.length_b   1.000
_cell.length_c   1.000
_cell.angle_alpha   90.00
_cell.angle_beta   90.00
_cell.angle_gamma   90.00
#
_symmetry.space_group_name_H-M   'P 1'
#
loop_
_entity.id
_entity.type
_entity.pdbx_description
1 polymer ?
#
loop_
_entity_poly.entity_id
_entity_poly.type
_entity_poly.pdbx_seq_one_letter_code
_entity_poly.pdbx_strand_id
1 'polypeptide(L)'
;MERTKAIVIIAGGPSLTKEDVEYVEKQDVDILGINDAYRICSRLTYLYACDRRWWNWHWTRVSELPCKKFALEDMDGRIGVEQMENDGFDGLSFEWPKLRTGKNSGYQAINLAILLGYKKLILLGYDMQHNNGKVHWFGDHPKTLNNAPLKVFKAWLGFYDTMPVPEDVEIINATRETALTCFPRKPLEELF
;
A
#
# COMPACT_ATOMS: atom_id res chain seq x y z
N MET A 1 14.43 -5.71 13.78
CA MET A 1 13.91 -5.33 15.13
C MET A 1 12.39 -5.45 15.02
N GLU A 2 11.80 -6.30 15.83
CA GLU A 2 10.35 -6.52 15.84
C GLU A 2 9.61 -5.28 16.32
N ARG A 3 8.53 -4.91 15.62
CA ARG A 3 7.70 -3.74 15.97
C ARG A 3 6.44 -4.20 16.69
N THR A 4 6.19 -3.63 17.85
CA THR A 4 5.01 -3.95 18.68
C THR A 4 3.74 -3.26 18.20
N LYS A 5 3.87 -2.13 17.48
CA LYS A 5 2.73 -1.39 16.90
C LYS A 5 2.20 -2.08 15.65
N ALA A 6 0.90 -1.98 15.43
CA ALA A 6 0.29 -2.29 14.15
C ALA A 6 0.68 -1.24 13.09
N ILE A 7 0.62 -1.63 11.82
CA ILE A 7 0.71 -0.72 10.70
C ILE A 7 -0.59 -0.76 9.89
N VAL A 8 -1.13 0.41 9.55
CA VAL A 8 -2.22 0.53 8.58
C VAL A 8 -1.63 0.87 7.22
N ILE A 9 -1.95 0.05 6.21
CA ILE A 9 -1.50 0.25 4.84
C ILE A 9 -2.67 0.84 4.04
N ILE A 10 -2.54 2.09 3.59
CA ILE A 10 -3.58 2.82 2.88
C ILE A 10 -3.30 2.78 1.38
N ALA A 11 -4.17 2.09 0.65
CA ALA A 11 -4.13 2.03 -0.82
C ALA A 11 -5.15 3.00 -1.46
N GLY A 12 -5.31 2.91 -2.78
CA GLY A 12 -6.10 3.87 -3.56
C GLY A 12 -7.52 3.44 -3.89
N GLY A 13 -8.05 2.37 -3.30
CA GLY A 13 -9.34 1.80 -3.69
C GLY A 13 -10.52 2.77 -3.57
N PRO A 14 -11.54 2.65 -4.44
CA PRO A 14 -12.65 3.61 -4.53
C PRO A 14 -13.59 3.62 -3.32
N SER A 15 -13.58 2.60 -2.47
CA SER A 15 -14.39 2.55 -1.25
C SER A 15 -13.75 3.25 -0.04
N LEU A 16 -12.48 3.68 -0.18
CA LEU A 16 -11.79 4.44 0.87
C LEU A 16 -12.45 5.80 1.08
N THR A 17 -12.75 6.14 2.33
CA THR A 17 -13.33 7.42 2.69
C THR A 17 -12.36 8.27 3.52
N LYS A 18 -12.64 9.57 3.58
CA LYS A 18 -11.88 10.50 4.40
C LYS A 18 -12.06 10.19 5.89
N GLU A 19 -13.25 9.81 6.27
CA GLU A 19 -13.62 9.44 7.65
C GLU A 19 -12.83 8.24 8.14
N ASP A 20 -12.59 7.24 7.26
CA ASP A 20 -11.75 6.08 7.60
C ASP A 20 -10.32 6.50 7.92
N VAL A 21 -9.76 7.38 7.10
CA VAL A 21 -8.39 7.87 7.28
C VAL A 21 -8.29 8.73 8.54
N GLU A 22 -9.23 9.65 8.76
CA GLU A 22 -9.29 10.47 9.97
C GLU A 22 -9.45 9.64 11.25
N TYR A 23 -10.17 8.51 11.17
CA TYR A 23 -10.27 7.56 12.27
C TYR A 23 -8.92 6.90 12.56
N VAL A 24 -8.23 6.42 11.52
CA VAL A 24 -6.88 5.80 11.66
C VAL A 24 -5.85 6.80 12.20
N GLU A 25 -5.89 8.05 11.75
CA GLU A 25 -4.94 9.08 12.21
C GLU A 25 -5.01 9.36 13.72
N LYS A 26 -6.13 9.04 14.36
CA LYS A 26 -6.32 9.19 15.82
C LYS A 26 -5.80 7.98 16.62
N GLN A 27 -5.47 6.87 15.96
CA GLN A 27 -5.01 5.65 16.62
C GLN A 27 -3.48 5.64 16.82
N ASP A 28 -3.00 4.87 17.80
CA ASP A 28 -1.58 4.67 18.03
C ASP A 28 -1.01 3.59 17.11
N VAL A 29 -0.92 3.90 15.81
CA VAL A 29 -0.42 3.03 14.74
C VAL A 29 0.55 3.76 13.85
N ASP A 30 1.40 3.01 13.16
CA ASP A 30 2.15 3.54 12.02
C ASP A 30 1.30 3.48 10.75
N ILE A 31 1.53 4.38 9.79
CA ILE A 31 0.74 4.45 8.55
C ILE A 31 1.69 4.43 7.35
N LEU A 32 1.48 3.44 6.46
CA LEU A 32 2.13 3.35 5.17
C LEU A 32 1.15 3.74 4.07
N GLY A 33 1.34 4.90 3.47
CA GLY A 33 0.57 5.33 2.32
C GLY A 33 1.15 4.84 1.00
N ILE A 34 0.28 4.41 0.09
CA ILE A 34 0.67 4.00 -1.27
C ILE A 34 0.22 5.07 -2.25
N ASN A 35 1.15 5.52 -3.12
CA ASN A 35 0.86 6.48 -4.18
C ASN A 35 0.13 7.73 -3.64
N ASP A 36 -1.06 8.01 -4.14
CA ASP A 36 -1.87 9.20 -3.82
C ASP A 36 -2.43 9.24 -2.39
N ALA A 37 -2.16 8.24 -1.54
CA ALA A 37 -2.61 8.23 -0.14
C ALA A 37 -2.16 9.47 0.65
N TYR A 38 -1.01 10.08 0.30
CA TYR A 38 -0.54 11.34 0.91
C TYR A 38 -1.52 12.52 0.74
N ARG A 39 -2.47 12.43 -0.20
CA ARG A 39 -3.46 13.50 -0.45
C ARG A 39 -4.64 13.45 0.51
N ILE A 40 -4.86 12.30 1.17
CA ILE A 40 -5.96 12.07 2.09
C ILE A 40 -5.47 11.82 3.53
N CYS A 41 -4.22 11.38 3.71
CA CYS A 41 -3.61 11.12 5.01
C CYS A 41 -2.48 12.11 5.29
N SER A 42 -2.59 12.85 6.39
CA SER A 42 -1.61 13.85 6.81
C SER A 42 -0.51 13.27 7.72
N ARG A 43 -0.76 12.12 8.35
CA ARG A 43 0.10 11.49 9.36
C ARG A 43 0.79 10.23 8.85
N LEU A 44 1.41 10.31 7.68
CA LEU A 44 2.17 9.18 7.15
C LEU A 44 3.47 8.94 7.95
N THR A 45 3.73 7.69 8.33
CA THR A 45 5.04 7.21 8.78
C THR A 45 5.91 6.87 7.57
N TYR A 46 5.29 6.26 6.57
CA TYR A 46 5.93 5.84 5.32
C TYR A 46 5.09 6.21 4.11
N LEU A 47 5.78 6.52 3.01
CA LEU A 47 5.19 6.67 1.69
C LEU A 47 5.90 5.71 0.72
N TYR A 48 5.12 4.87 0.04
CA TYR A 48 5.62 3.96 -0.99
C TYR A 48 4.98 4.25 -2.35
N ALA A 49 5.80 4.30 -3.38
CA ALA A 49 5.34 4.25 -4.76
C ALA A 49 6.34 3.47 -5.61
N CYS A 50 5.83 2.56 -6.45
CA CYS A 50 6.66 1.72 -7.31
C CYS A 50 7.32 2.55 -8.41
N ASP A 51 6.51 3.34 -9.13
CA ASP A 51 6.83 3.89 -10.43
C ASP A 51 7.57 5.22 -10.36
N ARG A 52 8.70 5.36 -11.04
CA ARG A 52 9.42 6.62 -11.18
C ARG A 52 8.56 7.73 -11.79
N ARG A 53 7.65 7.39 -12.74
CA ARG A 53 6.72 8.37 -13.32
C ARG A 53 5.81 8.99 -12.29
N TRP A 54 5.30 8.21 -11.32
CA TRP A 54 4.50 8.72 -10.22
C TRP A 54 5.32 9.72 -9.38
N TRP A 55 6.56 9.36 -8.99
CA TRP A 55 7.46 10.24 -8.25
C TRP A 55 7.76 11.53 -9.01
N ASN A 56 8.02 11.47 -10.32
CA ASN A 56 8.25 12.65 -11.15
C ASN A 56 7.04 13.60 -11.14
N TRP A 57 5.82 13.05 -11.23
CA TRP A 57 4.60 13.85 -11.23
C TRP A 57 4.28 14.50 -9.89
N HIS A 58 4.56 13.81 -8.80
CA HIS A 58 4.18 14.23 -7.46
C HIS A 58 5.33 14.88 -6.66
N TRP A 59 6.56 14.91 -7.19
CA TRP A 59 7.78 15.27 -6.45
C TRP A 59 7.67 16.57 -5.66
N THR A 60 7.19 17.66 -6.27
CA THR A 60 7.03 18.96 -5.61
C THR A 60 6.10 18.95 -4.39
N ARG A 61 5.23 17.93 -4.28
CA ARG A 61 4.28 17.78 -3.17
C ARG A 61 4.78 16.82 -2.10
N VAL A 62 5.59 15.82 -2.50
CA VAL A 62 5.98 14.74 -1.59
C VAL A 62 7.42 14.84 -1.09
N SER A 63 8.29 15.61 -1.74
CA SER A 63 9.70 15.77 -1.34
C SER A 63 9.83 16.19 0.12
N GLU A 64 9.05 17.19 0.56
CA GLU A 64 9.10 17.78 1.90
C GLU A 64 8.26 17.06 2.96
N LEU A 65 7.55 15.98 2.60
CA LEU A 65 6.79 15.23 3.61
C LEU A 65 7.74 14.62 4.64
N PRO A 66 7.42 14.71 5.94
CA PRO A 66 8.32 14.26 7.03
C PRO A 66 8.36 12.73 7.21
N CYS A 67 7.75 11.96 6.30
CA CYS A 67 7.75 10.51 6.33
C CYS A 67 8.95 9.91 5.60
N LYS A 68 9.32 8.67 5.94
CA LYS A 68 10.26 7.90 5.12
C LYS A 68 9.61 7.51 3.79
N LYS A 69 10.38 7.57 2.72
CA LYS A 69 9.91 7.32 1.36
C LYS A 69 10.64 6.14 0.76
N PHE A 70 9.90 5.25 0.08
CA PHE A 70 10.44 4.07 -0.57
C PHE A 70 9.96 3.96 -2.01
N ALA A 71 10.85 3.59 -2.92
CA ALA A 71 10.56 3.35 -4.32
C ALA A 71 11.15 2.01 -4.79
N LEU A 72 10.55 1.40 -5.81
CA LEU A 72 11.09 0.19 -6.44
C LEU A 72 11.85 0.51 -7.72
N GLU A 73 11.31 1.36 -8.58
CA GLU A 73 12.05 1.81 -9.77
C GLU A 73 13.17 2.80 -9.39
N ASP A 74 14.24 2.80 -10.19
CA ASP A 74 15.36 3.68 -10.00
C ASP A 74 14.93 5.16 -9.95
N MET A 75 15.39 5.85 -8.92
CA MET A 75 15.05 7.25 -8.63
C MET A 75 16.15 8.22 -9.04
N ASP A 76 17.10 7.78 -9.87
CA ASP A 76 18.23 8.61 -10.33
C ASP A 76 19.01 9.29 -9.17
N GLY A 77 19.14 8.58 -8.03
CA GLY A 77 19.84 9.07 -6.84
C GLY A 77 19.12 10.18 -6.06
N ARG A 78 17.79 10.32 -6.19
CA ARG A 78 17.01 11.32 -5.43
C ARG A 78 17.20 11.16 -3.93
N ILE A 79 17.59 12.25 -3.29
CA ILE A 79 17.81 12.30 -1.83
C ILE A 79 16.48 12.11 -1.10
N GLY A 80 16.49 11.28 -0.04
CA GLY A 80 15.36 11.08 0.84
C GLY A 80 14.33 10.03 0.37
N VAL A 81 14.61 9.32 -0.72
CA VAL A 81 13.85 8.13 -1.14
C VAL A 81 14.76 6.91 -1.08
N GLU A 82 14.38 5.93 -0.30
CA GLU A 82 15.13 4.67 -0.16
C GLU A 82 14.74 3.72 -1.30
N GLN A 83 15.76 3.24 -2.01
CA GLN A 83 15.59 2.36 -3.15
C GLN A 83 15.42 0.92 -2.70
N MET A 84 14.32 0.29 -3.11
CA MET A 84 14.08 -1.14 -2.96
C MET A 84 14.51 -1.87 -4.24
N GLU A 85 14.84 -3.15 -4.11
CA GLU A 85 15.27 -4.01 -5.22
C GLU A 85 14.14 -4.98 -5.60
N ASN A 86 13.93 -5.18 -6.90
CA ASN A 86 12.95 -6.16 -7.39
C ASN A 86 13.54 -7.58 -7.29
N ASP A 87 12.90 -8.43 -6.50
CA ASP A 87 13.29 -9.84 -6.27
C ASP A 87 12.34 -10.83 -6.99
N GLY A 88 11.59 -10.37 -7.98
CA GLY A 88 10.64 -11.19 -8.74
C GLY A 88 9.18 -10.90 -8.40
N PHE A 89 8.28 -11.81 -8.78
CA PHE A 89 6.84 -11.54 -8.74
C PHE A 89 6.12 -12.26 -7.61
N ASP A 90 6.37 -13.57 -7.45
CA ASP A 90 5.62 -14.44 -6.54
C ASP A 90 6.25 -14.51 -5.16
N GLY A 91 5.40 -14.72 -4.14
CA GLY A 91 5.85 -14.91 -2.76
C GLY A 91 6.23 -13.61 -2.05
N LEU A 92 7.01 -13.72 -0.99
CA LEU A 92 7.52 -12.60 -0.20
C LEU A 92 9.05 -12.67 -0.15
N SER A 93 9.72 -11.54 -0.16
CA SER A 93 11.13 -11.45 0.18
C SER A 93 11.28 -11.16 1.68
N PHE A 94 12.28 -11.78 2.29
CA PHE A 94 12.66 -11.57 3.69
C PHE A 94 14.06 -10.97 3.82
N GLU A 95 14.64 -10.55 2.70
CA GLU A 95 15.98 -9.98 2.61
C GLU A 95 15.90 -8.49 2.24
N TRP A 96 16.34 -7.63 3.16
CA TRP A 96 16.44 -6.19 2.89
C TRP A 96 17.50 -5.88 1.84
N PRO A 97 17.29 -5.00 0.86
CA PRO A 97 16.08 -4.20 0.59
C PRO A 97 15.20 -4.79 -0.54
N LYS A 98 15.05 -6.10 -0.63
CA LYS A 98 14.37 -6.78 -1.73
C LYS A 98 12.86 -6.88 -1.54
N LEU A 99 12.09 -6.68 -2.63
CA LEU A 99 10.64 -6.84 -2.65
C LEU A 99 10.19 -7.81 -3.74
N ARG A 100 9.23 -8.68 -3.40
CA ARG A 100 8.41 -9.39 -4.37
C ARG A 100 7.26 -8.50 -4.81
N THR A 101 6.97 -8.45 -6.10
CA THR A 101 6.17 -7.36 -6.63
C THR A 101 4.68 -7.66 -6.77
N GLY A 102 4.28 -8.93 -6.96
CA GLY A 102 2.88 -9.25 -7.27
C GLY A 102 2.28 -8.41 -8.39
N LYS A 103 3.13 -7.65 -9.11
CA LYS A 103 2.78 -6.68 -10.15
C LYS A 103 1.79 -5.58 -9.66
N ASN A 104 1.75 -5.34 -8.35
CA ASN A 104 0.80 -4.43 -7.72
C ASN A 104 1.43 -3.74 -6.51
N SER A 105 1.32 -2.41 -6.42
CA SER A 105 1.91 -1.62 -5.33
C SER A 105 1.36 -1.98 -3.95
N GLY A 106 0.10 -2.44 -3.86
CA GLY A 106 -0.47 -2.94 -2.61
C GLY A 106 0.23 -4.21 -2.11
N TYR A 107 0.51 -5.14 -3.02
CA TYR A 107 1.27 -6.36 -2.71
C TYR A 107 2.69 -6.01 -2.19
N GLN A 108 3.36 -5.11 -2.89
CA GLN A 108 4.69 -4.63 -2.53
C GLN A 108 4.71 -3.95 -1.17
N ALA A 109 3.68 -3.17 -0.85
CA ALA A 109 3.56 -2.50 0.44
C ALA A 109 3.37 -3.48 1.62
N ILE A 110 2.68 -4.61 1.42
CA ILE A 110 2.59 -5.69 2.40
C ILE A 110 3.99 -6.28 2.63
N ASN A 111 4.71 -6.62 1.56
CA ASN A 111 6.08 -7.14 1.69
C ASN A 111 7.01 -6.13 2.38
N LEU A 112 6.92 -4.85 2.03
CA LEU A 112 7.70 -3.79 2.69
C LEU A 112 7.38 -3.68 4.19
N ALA A 113 6.11 -3.75 4.58
CA ALA A 113 5.71 -3.69 5.99
C ALA A 113 6.29 -4.87 6.80
N ILE A 114 6.29 -6.08 6.22
CA ILE A 114 6.91 -7.26 6.83
C ILE A 114 8.42 -7.09 6.97
N LEU A 115 9.10 -6.59 5.94
CA LEU A 115 10.55 -6.29 5.98
C LEU A 115 10.89 -5.21 7.00
N LEU A 116 10.01 -4.24 7.24
CA LEU A 116 10.14 -3.23 8.28
C LEU A 116 9.90 -3.77 9.70
N GLY A 117 9.53 -5.07 9.83
CA GLY A 117 9.38 -5.79 11.10
C GLY A 117 7.99 -5.73 11.72
N TYR A 118 6.97 -5.29 10.99
CA TYR A 118 5.58 -5.30 11.48
C TYR A 118 5.00 -6.71 11.45
N LYS A 119 4.23 -7.04 12.51
CA LYS A 119 3.55 -8.33 12.68
C LYS A 119 2.03 -8.22 12.61
N LYS A 120 1.46 -7.03 12.75
CA LYS A 120 0.04 -6.77 12.57
C LYS A 120 -0.15 -5.71 11.48
N LEU A 121 -0.69 -6.13 10.33
CA LEU A 121 -0.95 -5.30 9.16
C LEU A 121 -2.46 -5.15 8.97
N ILE A 122 -2.93 -3.92 8.82
CA ILE A 122 -4.32 -3.59 8.55
C ILE A 122 -4.40 -2.95 7.17
N LEU A 123 -5.15 -3.56 6.26
CA LEU A 123 -5.31 -3.09 4.89
C LEU A 123 -6.53 -2.20 4.78
N LEU A 124 -6.37 -1.02 4.15
CA LEU A 124 -7.43 -0.05 3.93
C LEU A 124 -7.38 0.47 2.49
N GLY A 125 -8.53 0.50 1.79
CA GLY A 125 -8.57 0.87 0.37
C GLY A 125 -8.01 -0.19 -0.57
N TYR A 126 -8.03 -1.46 -0.18
CA TYR A 126 -7.63 -2.63 -1.00
C TYR A 126 -8.85 -3.23 -1.70
N ASP A 127 -9.59 -2.43 -2.44
CA ASP A 127 -10.82 -2.83 -3.10
C ASP A 127 -10.60 -3.94 -4.14
N MET A 128 -9.49 -3.89 -4.87
CA MET A 128 -9.15 -4.83 -5.93
C MET A 128 -10.29 -5.04 -6.96
N GLN A 129 -11.12 -4.02 -7.11
CA GLN A 129 -12.26 -3.93 -8.04
C GLN A 129 -12.59 -2.46 -8.31
N HIS A 130 -13.37 -2.22 -9.36
CA HIS A 130 -14.02 -0.92 -9.55
C HIS A 130 -15.30 -0.85 -8.73
N ASN A 131 -15.63 0.35 -8.24
CA ASN A 131 -16.89 0.59 -7.55
C ASN A 131 -17.63 1.75 -8.22
N ASN A 132 -18.87 1.52 -8.70
CA ASN A 132 -19.70 2.51 -9.39
C ASN A 132 -18.95 3.28 -10.50
N GLY A 133 -18.13 2.56 -11.28
CA GLY A 133 -17.33 3.13 -12.37
C GLY A 133 -16.08 3.89 -11.93
N LYS A 134 -15.81 3.99 -10.64
CA LYS A 134 -14.59 4.61 -10.10
C LYS A 134 -13.48 3.58 -9.93
N VAL A 135 -12.25 3.97 -10.27
CA VAL A 135 -11.05 3.15 -10.12
C VAL A 135 -10.36 3.44 -8.78
N HIS A 136 -10.39 4.71 -8.35
CA HIS A 136 -9.77 5.17 -7.12
C HIS A 136 -10.70 6.10 -6.34
N TRP A 137 -10.45 6.28 -5.04
CA TRP A 137 -11.20 7.20 -4.19
C TRP A 137 -11.14 8.65 -4.70
N PHE A 138 -10.06 9.04 -5.38
CA PHE A 138 -9.87 10.37 -5.98
C PHE A 138 -10.31 10.45 -7.46
N GLY A 139 -10.89 9.40 -8.02
CA GLY A 139 -11.26 9.29 -9.43
C GLY A 139 -10.16 8.70 -10.30
N ASP A 140 -9.90 9.30 -11.46
CA ASP A 140 -8.92 8.81 -12.41
C ASP A 140 -7.55 9.46 -12.24
N HIS A 141 -6.50 8.69 -12.51
CA HIS A 141 -5.17 9.24 -12.68
C HIS A 141 -5.09 10.18 -13.91
N PRO A 142 -4.18 11.15 -13.90
CA PRO A 142 -3.84 11.88 -15.12
C PRO A 142 -3.52 10.91 -16.26
N LYS A 143 -3.86 11.28 -17.50
CA LYS A 143 -3.68 10.41 -18.69
C LYS A 143 -2.25 9.87 -18.83
N THR A 144 -1.26 10.61 -18.34
CA THR A 144 0.16 10.22 -18.36
C THR A 144 0.50 9.08 -17.39
N LEU A 145 -0.29 8.88 -16.33
CA LEU A 145 -0.07 7.83 -15.32
C LEU A 145 -0.92 6.58 -15.58
N ASN A 146 -2.03 6.72 -16.31
CA ASN A 146 -3.01 5.68 -16.64
C ASN A 146 -3.67 5.01 -15.41
N ASN A 147 -4.86 4.46 -15.61
CA ASN A 147 -5.53 3.58 -14.65
C ASN A 147 -5.28 2.12 -15.04
N ALA A 148 -5.26 1.25 -14.04
CA ALA A 148 -5.21 -0.18 -14.26
C ALA A 148 -6.49 -0.68 -14.92
N PRO A 149 -6.41 -1.42 -16.05
CA PRO A 149 -7.60 -1.99 -16.69
C PRO A 149 -8.16 -3.15 -15.85
N LEU A 150 -9.49 -3.32 -15.83
CA LEU A 150 -10.18 -4.37 -15.05
C LEU A 150 -9.58 -5.78 -15.21
N LYS A 151 -9.12 -6.12 -16.40
CA LYS A 151 -8.57 -7.45 -16.71
C LYS A 151 -7.34 -7.84 -15.86
N VAL A 152 -6.59 -6.86 -15.33
CA VAL A 152 -5.39 -7.17 -14.54
C VAL A 152 -5.71 -7.49 -13.09
N PHE A 153 -6.86 -7.06 -12.56
CA PHE A 153 -7.23 -7.30 -11.16
C PHE A 153 -7.31 -8.80 -10.82
N LYS A 154 -7.87 -9.61 -11.75
CA LYS A 154 -7.91 -11.07 -11.56
C LYS A 154 -6.53 -11.70 -11.42
N ALA A 155 -5.57 -11.23 -12.23
CA ALA A 155 -4.19 -11.71 -12.13
C ALA A 155 -3.53 -11.26 -10.82
N TRP A 156 -3.79 -10.03 -10.39
CA TRP A 156 -3.27 -9.52 -9.12
C TRP A 156 -3.83 -10.29 -7.91
N LEU A 157 -5.14 -10.57 -7.89
CA LEU A 157 -5.76 -11.37 -6.84
C LEU A 157 -5.07 -12.74 -6.69
N GLY A 158 -4.71 -13.40 -7.80
CA GLY A 158 -3.99 -14.66 -7.77
C GLY A 158 -2.64 -14.61 -7.04
N PHE A 159 -1.92 -13.48 -7.08
CA PHE A 159 -0.70 -13.31 -6.29
C PHE A 159 -0.98 -13.22 -4.78
N TYR A 160 -2.08 -12.55 -4.39
CA TYR A 160 -2.46 -12.48 -2.97
C TYR A 160 -2.94 -13.82 -2.43
N ASP A 161 -3.69 -14.60 -3.24
CA ASP A 161 -4.21 -15.91 -2.85
C ASP A 161 -3.08 -16.92 -2.52
N THR A 162 -1.90 -16.74 -3.14
CA THR A 162 -0.73 -17.61 -2.94
C THR A 162 0.38 -16.97 -2.10
N MET A 163 0.11 -15.81 -1.47
CA MET A 163 1.10 -15.11 -0.65
C MET A 163 1.47 -15.94 0.58
N PRO A 164 2.75 -16.32 0.78
CA PRO A 164 3.19 -17.13 1.91
C PRO A 164 3.37 -16.25 3.16
N VAL A 165 2.25 -15.83 3.77
CA VAL A 165 2.26 -15.01 4.97
C VAL A 165 2.90 -15.79 6.12
N PRO A 166 3.92 -15.25 6.83
CA PRO A 166 4.53 -15.91 7.98
C PRO A 166 3.50 -16.15 9.09
N GLU A 167 3.64 -17.26 9.84
CA GLU A 167 2.71 -17.64 10.92
C GLU A 167 2.60 -16.58 12.03
N ASP A 168 3.65 -15.80 12.24
CA ASP A 168 3.73 -14.73 13.23
C ASP A 168 3.28 -13.36 12.70
N VAL A 169 2.74 -13.30 11.47
CA VAL A 169 2.21 -12.08 10.84
C VAL A 169 0.70 -12.20 10.66
N GLU A 170 -0.02 -11.26 11.25
CA GLU A 170 -1.46 -11.10 11.05
C GLU A 170 -1.74 -10.03 10.00
N ILE A 171 -2.52 -10.37 8.95
CA ILE A 171 -3.01 -9.41 7.95
C ILE A 171 -4.53 -9.38 8.04
N ILE A 172 -5.11 -8.19 8.29
CA ILE A 172 -6.56 -7.99 8.37
C ILE A 172 -6.98 -7.00 7.28
N ASN A 173 -7.98 -7.36 6.49
CA ASN A 173 -8.54 -6.47 5.48
C ASN A 173 -9.75 -5.70 6.05
N ALA A 174 -9.53 -4.41 6.35
CA ALA A 174 -10.56 -3.48 6.84
C ALA A 174 -11.20 -2.64 5.70
N THR A 175 -10.90 -2.96 4.44
CA THR A 175 -11.48 -2.27 3.28
C THR A 175 -13.00 -2.45 3.24
N ARG A 176 -13.76 -1.37 3.05
CA ARG A 176 -15.23 -1.37 3.04
C ARG A 176 -15.80 -2.31 1.99
N GLU A 177 -15.36 -2.20 0.74
CA GLU A 177 -15.78 -3.03 -0.38
C GLU A 177 -14.55 -3.61 -1.09
N THR A 178 -14.43 -4.93 -1.12
CA THR A 178 -13.23 -5.57 -1.63
C THR A 178 -13.49 -6.91 -2.31
N ALA A 179 -12.83 -7.14 -3.43
CA ALA A 179 -12.70 -8.45 -4.05
C ALA A 179 -11.52 -9.26 -3.46
N LEU A 180 -10.70 -8.66 -2.59
CA LEU A 180 -9.58 -9.33 -1.93
C LEU A 180 -10.10 -10.09 -0.69
N THR A 181 -10.32 -11.40 -0.85
CA THR A 181 -10.96 -12.25 0.17
C THR A 181 -10.01 -13.22 0.87
N CYS A 182 -8.74 -13.29 0.47
CA CYS A 182 -7.74 -14.20 1.04
C CYS A 182 -7.31 -13.84 2.47
N PHE A 183 -7.57 -12.61 2.93
CA PHE A 183 -7.29 -12.19 4.31
C PHE A 183 -8.58 -12.05 5.12
N PRO A 184 -8.55 -12.34 6.45
CA PRO A 184 -9.67 -12.10 7.35
C PRO A 184 -10.16 -10.66 7.24
N ARG A 185 -11.49 -10.48 7.24
CA ARG A 185 -12.12 -9.16 7.19
C ARG A 185 -12.68 -8.77 8.55
N LYS A 186 -12.42 -7.51 8.94
CA LYS A 186 -13.03 -6.89 10.12
C LYS A 186 -13.39 -5.44 9.83
N PRO A 187 -14.48 -4.91 10.39
CA PRO A 187 -14.73 -3.48 10.39
C PRO A 187 -13.57 -2.71 11.03
N LEU A 188 -13.28 -1.53 10.51
CA LEU A 188 -12.14 -0.73 10.98
C LEU A 188 -12.27 -0.37 12.47
N GLU A 189 -13.48 -0.11 12.92
CA GLU A 189 -13.82 0.30 14.29
C GLU A 189 -13.60 -0.81 15.35
N GLU A 190 -13.49 -2.07 14.91
CA GLU A 190 -13.26 -3.23 15.80
C GLU A 190 -11.76 -3.54 16.01
N LEU A 191 -10.85 -2.77 15.38
CA LEU A 191 -9.42 -3.09 15.34
C LEU A 191 -8.57 -2.32 16.36
N PHE A 192 -9.15 -1.28 16.98
CA PHE A 192 -8.48 -0.35 17.90
C PHE A 192 -9.23 -0.13 19.19
#